data_e282263882a067ca952e5241adabf691
#
_entry.id   e282263882a067ca952e5241adabf691
#
_cell.length_a   1.000
_cell.length_b   1.000
_cell.length_c   1.000
_cell.angle_alpha   90.00
_cell.angle_beta   90.00
_cell.angle_gamma   90.00
#
_symmetry.space_group_name_H-M   'P 1'
#
loop_
_entity.id
_entity.type
_entity.pdbx_description
1 polymer ?
#
loop_
_entity_poly.entity_id
_entity_poly.type
_entity_poly.pdbx_seq_one_letter_code
_entity_poly.pdbx_strand_id
1 'polypeptide(L)'
;LYGVQAAAKRYFNTTADQLNIVQSATIAAITKNPNAYDPSVESNQPESEKQRNIVLQLMNEQGYISDAEYQEAVNTPLADTLDVQPISTGCMAADYDAGYFCDYVVHKILNSKEFGKTSEDRERLLKEGGLKIVTTLDIDANTLLNETARNTIPPEDSSGMEIVMASVKPGTGEVLGFGLNRTYDATEAAQNDQTRDSMNYAVDREDGGGMGFSIGSSWKPVNLVAWMEAGHSVNENLQTSTRYSTSSVSYTH
;
A
#
# COMPACT_ATOMS: atom_id res chain seq x y z
N LEU A 1 0.73 4.70 -16.81
CA LEU A 1 1.64 5.65 -16.13
C LEU A 1 1.23 7.08 -16.44
N TYR A 2 1.25 7.94 -15.43
CA TYR A 2 0.95 9.36 -15.61
C TYR A 2 2.13 10.20 -15.08
N GLY A 3 2.70 11.00 -15.98
CA GLY A 3 3.78 11.93 -15.69
C GLY A 3 5.19 11.34 -15.78
N VAL A 4 6.16 12.24 -16.02
CA VAL A 4 7.57 11.91 -16.25
C VAL A 4 8.23 11.27 -15.03
N GLN A 5 7.84 11.67 -13.81
CA GLN A 5 8.38 11.10 -12.58
C GLN A 5 8.02 9.61 -12.43
N ALA A 6 6.75 9.24 -12.73
CA ALA A 6 6.32 7.85 -12.69
C ALA A 6 7.02 7.00 -13.76
N ALA A 7 7.25 7.57 -14.96
CA ALA A 7 7.98 6.89 -16.02
C ALA A 7 9.47 6.71 -15.66
N ALA A 8 10.14 7.73 -15.09
CA ALA A 8 11.51 7.65 -14.63
C ALA A 8 11.71 6.54 -13.58
N LYS A 9 10.81 6.46 -12.58
CA LYS A 9 10.83 5.38 -11.58
C LYS A 9 10.57 4.01 -12.21
N ARG A 10 9.57 3.91 -13.09
CA ARG A 10 9.17 2.65 -13.70
C ARG A 10 10.25 2.02 -14.58
N TYR A 11 10.81 2.81 -15.50
CA TYR A 11 11.69 2.27 -16.54
C TYR A 11 13.16 2.30 -16.18
N PHE A 12 13.55 3.23 -15.30
CA PHE A 12 14.96 3.53 -15.05
C PHE A 12 15.35 3.58 -13.57
N ASN A 13 14.39 3.30 -12.65
CA ASN A 13 14.61 3.33 -11.19
C ASN A 13 15.27 4.64 -10.70
N THR A 14 14.89 5.77 -11.30
CA THR A 14 15.48 7.08 -11.03
C THR A 14 14.41 8.16 -10.87
N THR A 15 14.80 9.40 -10.63
CA THR A 15 13.91 10.56 -10.56
C THR A 15 13.95 11.37 -11.85
N ALA A 16 12.89 12.17 -12.09
CA ALA A 16 12.77 12.93 -13.33
C ALA A 16 13.91 13.93 -13.56
N ASP A 17 14.48 14.50 -12.50
CA ASP A 17 15.61 15.42 -12.52
C ASP A 17 16.96 14.75 -12.76
N GLN A 18 17.04 13.43 -12.62
CA GLN A 18 18.25 12.63 -12.83
C GLN A 18 18.25 11.87 -14.18
N LEU A 19 17.23 12.08 -15.01
CA LEU A 19 17.16 11.45 -16.32
C LEU A 19 18.29 11.97 -17.23
N ASN A 20 19.01 11.04 -17.85
CA ASN A 20 19.97 11.38 -18.91
C ASN A 20 19.28 11.58 -20.28
N ILE A 21 20.05 11.94 -21.29
CA ILE A 21 19.56 12.21 -22.65
C ILE A 21 18.82 11.01 -23.24
N VAL A 22 19.39 9.82 -23.13
CA VAL A 22 18.79 8.57 -23.68
C VAL A 22 17.47 8.24 -22.99
N GLN A 23 17.42 8.32 -21.67
CA GLN A 23 16.24 8.06 -20.86
C GLN A 23 15.13 9.08 -21.13
N SER A 24 15.49 10.36 -21.22
CA SER A 24 14.56 11.45 -21.55
C SER A 24 13.94 11.27 -22.94
N ALA A 25 14.76 10.96 -23.94
CA ALA A 25 14.30 10.68 -25.31
C ALA A 25 13.39 9.43 -25.36
N THR A 26 13.70 8.40 -24.57
CA THR A 26 12.85 7.20 -24.47
C THR A 26 11.48 7.52 -23.93
N ILE A 27 11.39 8.27 -22.82
CA ILE A 27 10.09 8.68 -22.23
C ILE A 27 9.30 9.52 -23.23
N ALA A 28 9.94 10.47 -23.91
CA ALA A 28 9.28 11.27 -24.93
C ALA A 28 8.74 10.43 -26.09
N ALA A 29 9.50 9.42 -26.54
CA ALA A 29 9.13 8.50 -27.61
C ALA A 29 7.86 7.67 -27.29
N ILE A 30 7.72 7.21 -26.04
CA ILE A 30 6.57 6.39 -25.58
C ILE A 30 5.25 7.15 -25.76
N THR A 31 5.24 8.47 -25.62
CA THR A 31 4.02 9.28 -25.66
C THR A 31 3.26 9.15 -26.99
N LYS A 32 3.93 8.82 -28.07
CA LYS A 32 3.33 8.66 -29.41
C LYS A 32 2.44 7.41 -29.51
N ASN A 33 2.85 6.30 -28.91
CA ASN A 33 2.07 5.07 -28.80
C ASN A 33 2.52 4.27 -27.56
N PRO A 34 1.91 4.53 -26.40
CA PRO A 34 2.33 3.94 -25.13
C PRO A 34 2.35 2.41 -25.11
N ASN A 35 1.44 1.76 -25.83
CA ASN A 35 1.38 0.30 -25.85
C ASN A 35 2.46 -0.34 -26.75
N ALA A 36 2.76 0.27 -27.89
CA ALA A 36 3.73 -0.27 -28.84
C ALA A 36 5.19 0.07 -28.48
N TYR A 37 5.38 1.16 -27.73
CA TYR A 37 6.72 1.67 -27.37
C TYR A 37 7.03 1.53 -25.87
N ASP A 38 6.28 0.70 -25.14
CA ASP A 38 6.58 0.38 -23.75
C ASP A 38 7.86 -0.47 -23.68
N PRO A 39 9.00 0.08 -23.20
CA PRO A 39 10.27 -0.63 -23.19
C PRO A 39 10.35 -1.72 -22.10
N SER A 40 9.38 -1.76 -21.17
CA SER A 40 9.31 -2.82 -20.17
C SER A 40 8.83 -4.16 -20.74
N VAL A 41 8.27 -4.13 -21.94
CA VAL A 41 7.87 -5.32 -22.71
C VAL A 41 9.00 -5.65 -23.69
N GLU A 42 9.69 -6.75 -23.49
CA GLU A 42 10.88 -7.14 -24.26
C GLU A 42 10.62 -7.13 -25.78
N SER A 43 9.48 -7.63 -26.22
CA SER A 43 9.09 -7.64 -27.64
C SER A 43 8.93 -6.26 -28.28
N ASN A 44 8.74 -5.22 -27.46
CA ASN A 44 8.56 -3.84 -27.92
C ASN A 44 9.90 -3.07 -28.00
N GLN A 45 10.95 -3.56 -27.33
CA GLN A 45 12.24 -2.84 -27.21
C GLN A 45 12.84 -2.41 -28.54
N PRO A 46 12.85 -3.23 -29.60
CA PRO A 46 13.42 -2.80 -30.89
C PRO A 46 12.70 -1.60 -31.51
N GLU A 47 11.36 -1.58 -31.43
CA GLU A 47 10.58 -0.48 -32.00
C GLU A 47 10.61 0.75 -31.07
N SER A 48 10.69 0.55 -29.76
CA SER A 48 10.90 1.61 -28.76
C SER A 48 12.26 2.30 -28.98
N GLU A 49 13.33 1.54 -29.20
CA GLU A 49 14.67 2.07 -29.49
C GLU A 49 14.68 2.87 -30.79
N LYS A 50 14.07 2.37 -31.84
CA LYS A 50 13.94 3.06 -33.11
C LYS A 50 13.18 4.40 -32.95
N GLN A 51 12.09 4.40 -32.20
CA GLN A 51 11.33 5.63 -31.93
C GLN A 51 12.12 6.62 -31.06
N ARG A 52 12.87 6.14 -30.05
CA ARG A 52 13.80 6.94 -29.26
C ARG A 52 14.84 7.62 -30.16
N ASN A 53 15.42 6.91 -31.11
CA ASN A 53 16.44 7.45 -32.01
C ASN A 53 15.91 8.56 -32.91
N ILE A 54 14.62 8.50 -33.30
CA ILE A 54 13.93 9.61 -34.00
C ILE A 54 13.87 10.85 -33.08
N VAL A 55 13.53 10.67 -31.79
CA VAL A 55 13.50 11.78 -30.84
C VAL A 55 14.90 12.38 -30.65
N LEU A 56 15.94 11.54 -30.51
CA LEU A 56 17.33 12.00 -30.39
C LEU A 56 17.77 12.79 -31.61
N GLN A 57 17.39 12.34 -32.83
CA GLN A 57 17.70 13.09 -34.07
C GLN A 57 17.03 14.47 -34.03
N LEU A 58 15.76 14.56 -33.66
CA LEU A 58 15.06 15.85 -33.56
C LEU A 58 15.65 16.75 -32.49
N MET A 59 16.09 16.20 -31.36
CA MET A 59 16.81 16.97 -30.33
C MET A 59 18.09 17.56 -30.84
N ASN A 60 18.86 16.83 -31.64
CA ASN A 60 20.09 17.30 -32.27
C ASN A 60 19.79 18.36 -33.34
N GLU A 61 18.87 18.12 -34.26
CA GLU A 61 18.45 19.06 -35.29
C GLU A 61 17.96 20.41 -34.73
N GLN A 62 17.33 20.38 -33.54
CA GLN A 62 16.86 21.58 -32.86
C GLN A 62 17.89 22.21 -31.91
N GLY A 63 19.09 21.64 -31.82
CA GLY A 63 20.16 22.16 -31.01
C GLY A 63 20.03 21.96 -29.49
N TYR A 64 19.18 21.02 -29.04
CA TYR A 64 19.06 20.64 -27.63
C TYR A 64 20.24 19.78 -27.17
N ILE A 65 20.83 19.01 -28.09
CA ILE A 65 22.03 18.20 -27.86
C ILE A 65 23.04 18.42 -29.00
N SER A 66 24.32 18.29 -28.71
CA SER A 66 25.40 18.37 -29.69
C SER A 66 25.48 17.11 -30.55
N ASP A 67 26.22 17.19 -31.70
CA ASP A 67 26.48 16.03 -32.55
C ASP A 67 27.19 14.90 -31.82
N ALA A 68 28.12 15.22 -30.92
CA ALA A 68 28.82 14.23 -30.11
C ALA A 68 27.87 13.48 -29.15
N GLU A 69 27.03 14.21 -28.43
CA GLU A 69 26.02 13.63 -27.54
C GLU A 69 24.99 12.79 -28.31
N TYR A 70 24.57 13.23 -29.49
CA TYR A 70 23.70 12.49 -30.38
C TYR A 70 24.30 11.14 -30.77
N GLN A 71 25.58 11.14 -31.24
CA GLN A 71 26.26 9.92 -31.64
C GLN A 71 26.44 8.94 -30.48
N GLU A 72 26.76 9.42 -29.28
CA GLU A 72 26.85 8.61 -28.08
C GLU A 72 25.47 7.99 -27.72
N ALA A 73 24.45 8.83 -27.70
CA ALA A 73 23.09 8.43 -27.29
C ALA A 73 22.46 7.39 -28.25
N VAL A 74 22.62 7.56 -29.57
CA VAL A 74 22.10 6.63 -30.59
C VAL A 74 22.81 5.27 -30.52
N ASN A 75 24.09 5.23 -30.19
CA ASN A 75 24.86 4.00 -30.08
C ASN A 75 24.69 3.29 -28.74
N THR A 76 23.98 3.89 -27.77
CA THR A 76 23.65 3.26 -26.49
C THR A 76 22.43 2.35 -26.66
N PRO A 77 22.56 1.01 -26.47
CA PRO A 77 21.40 0.10 -26.56
C PRO A 77 20.33 0.46 -25.53
N LEU A 78 19.07 0.39 -25.92
CA LEU A 78 17.96 0.70 -25.00
C LEU A 78 17.97 -0.23 -23.78
N ALA A 79 18.22 -1.52 -24.00
CA ALA A 79 18.24 -2.52 -22.94
C ALA A 79 19.24 -2.20 -21.81
N ASP A 80 20.38 -1.60 -22.16
CA ASP A 80 21.44 -1.24 -21.19
C ASP A 80 21.04 -0.06 -20.29
N THR A 81 20.00 0.68 -20.66
CA THR A 81 19.52 1.84 -19.91
C THR A 81 18.33 1.52 -19.01
N LEU A 82 17.74 0.33 -19.14
CA LEU A 82 16.55 -0.07 -18.41
C LEU A 82 16.88 -0.69 -17.04
N ASP A 83 16.17 -0.23 -16.02
CA ASP A 83 16.06 -0.85 -14.70
C ASP A 83 14.58 -0.86 -14.32
N VAL A 84 13.85 -1.81 -14.92
CA VAL A 84 12.39 -1.84 -14.90
C VAL A 84 11.87 -2.27 -13.53
N GLN A 85 11.22 -1.33 -12.83
CA GLN A 85 10.61 -1.58 -11.54
C GLN A 85 9.15 -2.04 -11.67
N PRO A 86 8.62 -2.84 -10.74
CA PRO A 86 7.20 -3.16 -10.71
C PRO A 86 6.35 -1.88 -10.60
N ILE A 87 5.15 -1.89 -11.17
CA ILE A 87 4.22 -0.77 -11.01
C ILE A 87 3.56 -0.91 -9.64
N SER A 88 4.06 -0.16 -8.67
CA SER A 88 3.34 0.05 -7.43
C SER A 88 2.45 1.28 -7.57
N THR A 89 1.15 1.12 -7.43
CA THR A 89 0.15 2.19 -7.54
C THR A 89 -0.73 2.23 -6.29
N GLY A 90 -1.27 3.40 -5.98
CA GLY A 90 -2.10 3.56 -4.80
C GLY A 90 -1.34 3.20 -3.52
N CYS A 91 -2.01 2.52 -2.61
CA CYS A 91 -1.44 2.18 -1.31
C CYS A 91 -0.32 1.12 -1.34
N MET A 92 -0.17 0.38 -2.44
CA MET A 92 0.99 -0.50 -2.64
C MET A 92 2.31 0.28 -2.81
N ALA A 93 2.24 1.57 -3.15
CA ALA A 93 3.39 2.45 -3.28
C ALA A 93 3.73 3.20 -1.99
N ALA A 94 3.05 2.93 -0.90
CA ALA A 94 3.31 3.58 0.38
C ALA A 94 4.65 3.10 0.97
N ASP A 95 5.50 4.07 1.33
CA ASP A 95 6.76 3.80 2.02
C ASP A 95 6.49 3.29 3.46
N TYR A 96 7.52 2.76 4.12
CA TYR A 96 7.51 2.34 5.54
C TYR A 96 6.47 1.26 5.89
N ASP A 97 6.18 0.35 4.96
CA ASP A 97 5.13 -0.68 5.14
C ASP A 97 3.74 -0.10 5.48
N ALA A 98 3.48 1.15 5.09
CA ALA A 98 2.24 1.86 5.41
C ALA A 98 1.08 1.56 4.45
N GLY A 99 1.15 0.49 3.64
CA GLY A 99 0.11 0.13 2.67
C GLY A 99 -1.27 -0.04 3.31
N TYR A 100 -1.37 -0.80 4.40
CA TYR A 100 -2.63 -0.99 5.14
C TYR A 100 -3.14 0.30 5.80
N PHE A 101 -2.24 1.14 6.30
CA PHE A 101 -2.62 2.44 6.85
C PHE A 101 -3.13 3.39 5.76
N CYS A 102 -2.47 3.41 4.60
CA CYS A 102 -2.90 4.16 3.43
C CYS A 102 -4.31 3.73 3.00
N ASP A 103 -4.57 2.43 2.91
CA ASP A 103 -5.88 1.88 2.52
C ASP A 103 -6.97 2.27 3.51
N TYR A 104 -6.69 2.19 4.80
CA TYR A 104 -7.58 2.67 5.86
C TYR A 104 -7.93 4.15 5.68
N VAL A 105 -6.94 5.02 5.39
CA VAL A 105 -7.17 6.45 5.14
C VAL A 105 -8.03 6.67 3.89
N VAL A 106 -7.79 5.91 2.82
CA VAL A 106 -8.60 5.95 1.59
C VAL A 106 -10.05 5.60 1.92
N HIS A 107 -10.30 4.52 2.67
CA HIS A 107 -11.66 4.14 3.08
C HIS A 107 -12.32 5.19 3.96
N LYS A 108 -11.61 5.81 4.90
CA LYS A 108 -12.14 6.93 5.71
C LYS A 108 -12.59 8.10 4.85
N ILE A 109 -11.83 8.44 3.81
CA ILE A 109 -12.22 9.53 2.89
C ILE A 109 -13.44 9.10 2.04
N LEU A 110 -13.42 7.88 1.49
CA LEU A 110 -14.52 7.36 0.65
C LEU A 110 -15.83 7.21 1.42
N ASN A 111 -15.78 6.94 2.73
CA ASN A 111 -16.96 6.77 3.57
C ASN A 111 -17.45 8.06 4.23
N SER A 112 -16.65 9.12 4.24
CA SER A 112 -17.06 10.40 4.84
C SER A 112 -17.69 11.35 3.84
N LYS A 113 -18.92 11.79 4.15
CA LYS A 113 -19.67 12.79 3.36
C LYS A 113 -19.03 14.19 3.36
N GLU A 114 -18.07 14.43 4.26
CA GLU A 114 -17.32 15.69 4.33
C GLU A 114 -16.44 15.90 3.07
N PHE A 115 -16.00 14.80 2.44
CA PHE A 115 -15.18 14.82 1.23
C PHE A 115 -15.98 14.81 -0.08
N GLY A 116 -17.31 14.72 -0.01
CA GLY A 116 -18.17 14.76 -1.20
C GLY A 116 -19.53 14.13 -0.94
N LYS A 117 -20.56 14.62 -1.65
CA LYS A 117 -21.93 14.16 -1.44
C LYS A 117 -22.18 12.73 -1.93
N THR A 118 -21.55 12.36 -3.04
CA THR A 118 -21.64 11.02 -3.64
C THR A 118 -20.32 10.27 -3.52
N SER A 119 -20.32 8.96 -3.71
CA SER A 119 -19.10 8.15 -3.77
C SER A 119 -18.22 8.55 -4.94
N GLU A 120 -18.83 8.87 -6.09
CA GLU A 120 -18.14 9.30 -7.29
C GLU A 120 -17.41 10.64 -7.09
N ASP A 121 -18.03 11.57 -6.33
CA ASP A 121 -17.37 12.84 -5.99
C ASP A 121 -16.13 12.63 -5.13
N ARG A 122 -16.22 11.72 -4.14
CA ARG A 122 -15.09 11.39 -3.26
C ARG A 122 -13.97 10.65 -3.97
N GLU A 123 -14.31 9.70 -4.85
CA GLU A 123 -13.32 9.03 -5.70
C GLU A 123 -12.61 10.01 -6.64
N ARG A 124 -13.36 10.91 -7.26
CA ARG A 124 -12.80 11.94 -8.14
C ARG A 124 -11.87 12.87 -7.36
N LEU A 125 -12.27 13.27 -6.14
CA LEU A 125 -11.44 14.09 -5.28
C LEU A 125 -10.09 13.41 -4.96
N LEU A 126 -10.09 12.11 -4.64
CA LEU A 126 -8.87 11.35 -4.40
C LEU A 126 -7.98 11.23 -5.64
N LYS A 127 -8.58 11.00 -6.82
CA LYS A 127 -7.84 10.76 -8.06
C LYS A 127 -7.33 12.03 -8.73
N GLU A 128 -8.09 13.11 -8.64
CA GLU A 128 -7.87 14.32 -9.45
C GLU A 128 -7.66 15.59 -8.60
N GLY A 129 -7.97 15.54 -7.31
CA GLY A 129 -8.00 16.71 -6.44
C GLY A 129 -6.64 17.24 -6.00
N GLY A 130 -5.54 16.54 -6.27
CA GLY A 130 -4.19 16.95 -5.88
C GLY A 130 -4.01 17.11 -4.37
N LEU A 131 -4.69 16.29 -3.57
CA LEU A 131 -4.77 16.43 -2.12
C LEU A 131 -3.41 16.17 -1.45
N LYS A 132 -3.08 17.01 -0.46
CA LYS A 132 -2.09 16.69 0.58
C LYS A 132 -2.84 16.22 1.81
N ILE A 133 -2.81 14.92 2.08
CA ILE A 133 -3.48 14.30 3.22
C ILE A 133 -2.46 14.17 4.35
N VAL A 134 -2.69 14.88 5.47
CA VAL A 134 -1.88 14.77 6.70
C VAL A 134 -2.59 13.79 7.63
N THR A 135 -1.87 12.79 8.09
CA THR A 135 -2.40 11.70 8.90
C THR A 135 -1.75 11.62 10.26
N THR A 136 -2.24 10.72 11.10
CA THR A 136 -1.70 10.42 12.44
C THR A 136 -0.66 9.28 12.42
N LEU A 137 -0.24 8.82 11.23
CA LEU A 137 0.76 7.77 11.09
C LEU A 137 2.04 8.16 11.83
N ASP A 138 2.46 7.30 12.75
CA ASP A 138 3.77 7.32 13.38
C ASP A 138 4.65 6.27 12.68
N ILE A 139 5.64 6.73 11.92
CA ILE A 139 6.48 5.87 11.07
C ILE A 139 7.24 4.86 11.91
N ASP A 140 7.79 5.28 13.06
CA ASP A 140 8.58 4.40 13.92
C ASP A 140 7.69 3.33 14.57
N ALA A 141 6.52 3.73 15.06
CA ALA A 141 5.55 2.79 15.62
C ALA A 141 5.04 1.81 14.55
N ASN A 142 4.71 2.28 13.36
CA ASN A 142 4.23 1.42 12.26
C ASN A 142 5.30 0.41 11.81
N THR A 143 6.53 0.85 11.67
CA THR A 143 7.67 -0.02 11.31
C THR A 143 7.88 -1.10 12.37
N LEU A 144 7.92 -0.71 13.65
CA LEU A 144 8.10 -1.64 14.76
C LEU A 144 6.98 -2.69 14.83
N LEU A 145 5.73 -2.30 14.58
CA LEU A 145 4.59 -3.21 14.55
C LEU A 145 4.74 -4.26 13.43
N ASN A 146 5.10 -3.83 12.22
CA ASN A 146 5.30 -4.73 11.08
C ASN A 146 6.47 -5.69 11.30
N GLU A 147 7.60 -5.19 11.79
CA GLU A 147 8.76 -6.02 12.14
C GLU A 147 8.41 -7.04 13.23
N THR A 148 7.68 -6.62 14.27
CA THR A 148 7.25 -7.51 15.35
C THR A 148 6.32 -8.61 14.83
N ALA A 149 5.36 -8.27 13.96
CA ALA A 149 4.46 -9.26 13.37
C ALA A 149 5.23 -10.31 12.55
N ARG A 150 6.13 -9.87 11.67
CA ARG A 150 6.93 -10.74 10.80
C ARG A 150 7.95 -11.59 11.58
N ASN A 151 8.51 -11.05 12.64
CA ASN A 151 9.43 -11.78 13.51
C ASN A 151 8.72 -12.82 14.39
N THR A 152 7.44 -12.62 14.69
CA THR A 152 6.63 -13.54 15.49
C THR A 152 6.12 -14.71 14.67
N ILE A 153 5.53 -14.45 13.51
CA ILE A 153 5.16 -15.44 12.49
C ILE A 153 5.63 -14.91 11.13
N PRO A 154 6.69 -15.50 10.56
CA PRO A 154 7.17 -15.10 9.23
C PRO A 154 6.07 -15.23 8.16
N PRO A 155 6.07 -14.38 7.14
CA PRO A 155 5.06 -14.43 6.05
C PRO A 155 4.94 -15.81 5.39
N GLU A 156 6.05 -16.54 5.30
CA GLU A 156 6.15 -17.85 4.66
C GLU A 156 5.88 -19.02 5.61
N ASP A 157 5.48 -18.75 6.87
CA ASP A 157 5.21 -19.80 7.85
C ASP A 157 4.12 -20.75 7.35
N SER A 158 4.38 -22.05 7.46
CA SER A 158 3.52 -23.12 6.92
C SER A 158 2.15 -23.21 7.56
N SER A 159 1.94 -22.56 8.71
CA SER A 159 0.60 -22.47 9.34
C SER A 159 -0.37 -21.59 8.57
N GLY A 160 0.14 -20.70 7.71
CA GLY A 160 -0.65 -19.69 7.02
C GLY A 160 -1.31 -18.66 7.95
N MET A 161 -0.94 -18.65 9.24
CA MET A 161 -1.53 -17.72 10.21
C MET A 161 -1.12 -16.29 9.94
N GLU A 162 -2.08 -15.40 10.12
CA GLU A 162 -1.86 -13.96 10.05
C GLU A 162 -1.88 -13.33 11.43
N ILE A 163 -0.94 -12.42 11.67
CA ILE A 163 -0.91 -11.57 12.87
C ILE A 163 -1.32 -10.17 12.44
N VAL A 164 -2.20 -9.56 13.24
CA VAL A 164 -2.59 -8.18 13.09
C VAL A 164 -2.49 -7.44 14.41
N MET A 165 -1.93 -6.24 14.35
CA MET A 165 -1.82 -5.33 15.49
C MET A 165 -2.24 -3.92 15.06
N ALA A 166 -2.85 -3.16 15.98
CA ALA A 166 -3.14 -1.76 15.82
C ALA A 166 -2.56 -0.98 17.00
N SER A 167 -1.92 0.16 16.71
CA SER A 167 -1.49 1.11 17.72
C SER A 167 -2.41 2.31 17.73
N VAL A 168 -3.01 2.58 18.89
CA VAL A 168 -3.94 3.70 19.10
C VAL A 168 -3.48 4.52 20.29
N LYS A 169 -3.38 5.84 20.12
CA LYS A 169 -2.95 6.76 21.16
C LYS A 169 -4.04 6.91 22.24
N PRO A 170 -3.73 6.58 23.51
CA PRO A 170 -4.69 6.73 24.60
C PRO A 170 -5.16 8.17 24.76
N GLY A 171 -6.45 8.35 25.02
CA GLY A 171 -7.07 9.65 25.28
C GLY A 171 -7.48 10.43 24.03
N THR A 172 -6.84 10.24 22.87
CA THR A 172 -7.23 10.92 21.62
C THR A 172 -7.90 9.98 20.63
N GLY A 173 -7.58 8.68 20.66
CA GLY A 173 -8.08 7.71 19.69
C GLY A 173 -7.37 7.78 18.32
N GLU A 174 -6.29 8.56 18.22
CA GLU A 174 -5.47 8.62 17.00
C GLU A 174 -4.86 7.25 16.68
N VAL A 175 -5.10 6.73 15.48
CA VAL A 175 -4.47 5.52 14.98
C VAL A 175 -3.06 5.87 14.54
N LEU A 176 -2.06 5.22 15.12
CA LEU A 176 -0.65 5.51 14.88
C LEU A 176 -0.03 4.56 13.85
N GLY A 177 -0.61 3.39 13.63
CA GLY A 177 -0.12 2.42 12.66
C GLY A 177 -0.80 1.06 12.79
N PHE A 178 -0.55 0.23 11.78
CA PHE A 178 -0.94 -1.18 11.75
C PHE A 178 0.30 -2.05 11.51
N GLY A 179 0.36 -3.18 12.19
CA GLY A 179 1.38 -4.19 11.95
C GLY A 179 0.75 -5.50 11.49
N LEU A 180 1.15 -5.95 10.33
CA LEU A 180 0.75 -7.23 9.76
C LEU A 180 1.98 -8.01 9.31
N ASN A 181 1.92 -9.33 9.40
CA ASN A 181 2.97 -10.17 8.84
C ASN A 181 2.79 -10.42 7.34
N ARG A 182 1.89 -9.70 6.68
CA ARG A 182 1.67 -9.69 5.23
C ARG A 182 2.10 -8.36 4.62
N THR A 183 2.47 -8.36 3.34
CA THR A 183 2.68 -7.13 2.59
C THR A 183 1.37 -6.72 1.93
N TYR A 184 1.00 -5.45 2.03
CA TYR A 184 -0.22 -4.95 1.39
C TYR A 184 -0.12 -5.07 -0.13
N ASP A 185 -1.02 -5.83 -0.73
CA ASP A 185 -1.11 -5.99 -2.18
C ASP A 185 -2.57 -6.25 -2.60
N ALA A 186 -3.15 -5.31 -3.34
CA ALA A 186 -4.52 -5.36 -3.82
C ALA A 186 -4.64 -5.94 -5.25
N THR A 187 -3.59 -6.60 -5.78
CA THR A 187 -3.63 -7.21 -7.11
C THR A 187 -4.22 -8.63 -7.07
N GLU A 188 -4.72 -9.10 -8.21
CA GLU A 188 -5.17 -10.49 -8.33
C GLU A 188 -4.05 -11.50 -8.08
N ALA A 189 -2.81 -11.14 -8.37
CA ALA A 189 -1.65 -12.00 -8.14
C ALA A 189 -1.45 -12.33 -6.65
N ALA A 190 -1.80 -11.40 -5.76
CA ALA A 190 -1.70 -11.60 -4.32
C ALA A 190 -2.63 -12.70 -3.79
N GLN A 191 -3.74 -13.00 -4.47
CA GLN A 191 -4.71 -14.02 -4.02
C GLN A 191 -4.10 -15.43 -3.91
N ASN A 192 -2.99 -15.70 -4.58
CA ASN A 192 -2.31 -16.99 -4.54
C ASN A 192 -0.94 -16.92 -3.82
N ASP A 193 -0.65 -15.81 -3.15
CA ASP A 193 0.61 -15.58 -2.43
C ASP A 193 0.33 -15.29 -0.96
N GLN A 194 0.55 -16.30 -0.11
CA GLN A 194 0.30 -16.16 1.34
C GLN A 194 1.12 -15.07 2.02
N THR A 195 2.14 -14.52 1.37
CA THR A 195 2.96 -13.42 1.95
C THR A 195 2.34 -12.05 1.75
N ARG A 196 1.23 -11.97 1.01
CA ARG A 196 0.55 -10.73 0.62
C ARG A 196 -0.95 -10.82 0.89
N ASP A 197 -1.55 -9.70 1.26
CA ASP A 197 -3.00 -9.54 1.39
C ASP A 197 -3.37 -8.07 1.26
N SER A 198 -4.60 -7.79 0.88
CA SER A 198 -5.18 -6.45 0.90
C SER A 198 -6.10 -6.19 2.10
N MET A 199 -6.50 -7.24 2.81
CA MET A 199 -7.45 -7.13 3.91
C MET A 199 -6.77 -6.71 5.21
N ASN A 200 -7.20 -5.59 5.77
CA ASN A 200 -6.72 -5.12 7.07
C ASN A 200 -7.61 -5.68 8.20
N TYR A 201 -7.21 -6.78 8.81
CA TYR A 201 -7.98 -7.40 9.89
C TYR A 201 -8.02 -6.60 11.20
N ALA A 202 -7.29 -5.47 11.30
CA ALA A 202 -7.35 -4.57 12.46
C ALA A 202 -8.51 -3.58 12.43
N VAL A 203 -9.26 -3.50 11.33
CA VAL A 203 -10.33 -2.52 11.13
C VAL A 203 -11.62 -3.19 10.69
N ASP A 204 -12.72 -2.44 10.76
CA ASP A 204 -14.04 -2.89 10.33
C ASP A 204 -14.12 -3.01 8.80
N ARG A 205 -15.11 -3.76 8.32
CA ARG A 205 -15.34 -4.01 6.90
C ARG A 205 -15.46 -2.74 6.06
N GLU A 206 -16.12 -1.71 6.58
CA GLU A 206 -16.27 -0.43 5.90
C GLU A 206 -14.96 0.34 5.75
N ASP A 207 -13.96 0.01 6.55
CA ASP A 207 -12.63 0.62 6.54
C ASP A 207 -11.55 -0.24 5.84
N GLY A 208 -11.96 -1.21 5.02
CA GLY A 208 -11.04 -2.11 4.30
C GLY A 208 -10.72 -3.41 5.05
N GLY A 209 -11.42 -3.68 6.15
CA GLY A 209 -11.20 -4.85 6.98
C GLY A 209 -12.16 -6.00 6.74
N GLY A 210 -12.05 -7.00 7.59
CA GLY A 210 -12.89 -8.19 7.60
C GLY A 210 -14.18 -8.03 8.39
N MET A 211 -14.80 -9.18 8.68
CA MET A 211 -16.04 -9.23 9.50
C MET A 211 -15.76 -9.20 11.01
N GLY A 212 -14.52 -8.94 11.42
CA GLY A 212 -14.07 -8.97 12.80
C GLY A 212 -13.78 -10.37 13.33
N PHE A 213 -13.31 -10.41 14.57
CA PHE A 213 -13.01 -11.65 15.30
C PHE A 213 -13.87 -11.73 16.53
N SER A 214 -14.08 -12.96 17.04
CA SER A 214 -14.65 -13.15 18.38
C SER A 214 -13.72 -12.48 19.40
N ILE A 215 -14.29 -11.57 20.20
CA ILE A 215 -13.53 -10.81 21.19
C ILE A 215 -12.94 -11.71 22.30
N GLY A 216 -13.51 -12.89 22.52
CA GLY A 216 -13.04 -13.87 23.47
C GLY A 216 -12.81 -13.27 24.87
N SER A 217 -11.69 -13.62 25.48
CA SER A 217 -11.35 -13.16 26.84
C SER A 217 -11.07 -11.68 26.98
N SER A 218 -10.88 -10.94 25.88
CA SER A 218 -10.75 -9.48 25.90
C SER A 218 -12.02 -8.78 26.36
N TRP A 219 -13.18 -9.50 26.40
CA TRP A 219 -14.42 -9.01 26.96
C TRP A 219 -14.46 -8.98 28.50
N LYS A 220 -13.56 -9.68 29.18
CA LYS A 220 -13.52 -9.74 30.65
C LYS A 220 -13.41 -8.39 31.35
N PRO A 221 -12.56 -7.44 30.91
CA PRO A 221 -12.54 -6.09 31.47
C PRO A 221 -13.86 -5.35 31.33
N VAL A 222 -14.56 -5.51 30.18
CA VAL A 222 -15.88 -4.89 29.97
C VAL A 222 -16.91 -5.44 30.96
N ASN A 223 -16.93 -6.75 31.13
CA ASN A 223 -17.80 -7.38 32.15
C ASN A 223 -17.48 -6.88 33.57
N LEU A 224 -16.19 -6.71 33.89
CA LEU A 224 -15.77 -6.18 35.20
C LEU A 224 -16.26 -4.73 35.40
N VAL A 225 -16.13 -3.89 34.39
CA VAL A 225 -16.65 -2.50 34.47
C VAL A 225 -18.17 -2.50 34.67
N ALA A 226 -18.90 -3.27 33.89
CA ALA A 226 -20.36 -3.41 34.02
C ALA A 226 -20.76 -3.93 35.42
N TRP A 227 -19.99 -4.86 35.97
CA TRP A 227 -20.16 -5.38 37.34
C TRP A 227 -19.99 -4.27 38.39
N MET A 228 -18.96 -3.43 38.26
CA MET A 228 -18.71 -2.31 39.14
C MET A 228 -19.76 -1.20 39.00
N GLU A 229 -20.22 -0.91 37.78
CA GLU A 229 -21.30 0.05 37.53
C GLU A 229 -22.65 -0.42 38.13
N ALA A 230 -22.86 -1.72 38.23
CA ALA A 230 -24.00 -2.33 38.93
C ALA A 230 -23.90 -2.22 40.47
N GLY A 231 -22.83 -1.62 41.00
CA GLY A 231 -22.63 -1.38 42.43
C GLY A 231 -21.87 -2.49 43.15
N HIS A 232 -21.31 -3.46 42.43
CA HIS A 232 -20.57 -4.58 43.02
C HIS A 232 -19.07 -4.25 43.21
N SER A 233 -18.46 -4.89 44.17
CA SER A 233 -17.02 -4.75 44.42
C SER A 233 -16.22 -5.77 43.58
N VAL A 234 -15.01 -5.39 43.17
CA VAL A 234 -14.03 -6.28 42.53
C VAL A 234 -13.59 -7.44 43.46
N ASN A 235 -13.77 -7.28 44.78
CA ASN A 235 -13.43 -8.28 45.78
C ASN A 235 -14.64 -9.11 46.21
N GLU A 236 -15.81 -8.92 45.56
CA GLU A 236 -17.01 -9.67 45.87
C GLU A 236 -16.92 -11.10 45.35
N ASN A 237 -17.27 -12.06 46.21
CA ASN A 237 -17.28 -13.46 45.84
C ASN A 237 -18.59 -13.82 45.14
N LEU A 238 -18.51 -14.28 43.91
CA LEU A 238 -19.62 -14.81 43.14
C LEU A 238 -19.81 -16.31 43.46
N GLN A 239 -21.01 -16.66 43.85
CA GLN A 239 -21.41 -18.06 43.90
C GLN A 239 -21.85 -18.52 42.52
N THR A 240 -21.01 -19.29 41.83
CA THR A 240 -21.38 -19.88 40.53
C THR A 240 -21.77 -21.33 40.69
N SER A 241 -22.72 -21.80 39.87
CA SER A 241 -23.00 -23.22 39.81
C SER A 241 -21.81 -23.98 39.22
N THR A 242 -21.58 -25.20 39.71
CA THR A 242 -20.49 -26.06 39.19
C THR A 242 -20.75 -26.60 37.78
N ARG A 243 -21.98 -26.43 37.30
CA ARG A 243 -22.38 -26.81 35.92
C ARG A 243 -23.33 -25.77 35.34
N TYR A 244 -22.98 -25.27 34.19
CA TYR A 244 -23.89 -24.51 33.33
C TYR A 244 -23.70 -24.99 31.89
N SER A 245 -24.80 -25.07 31.13
CA SER A 245 -24.72 -25.38 29.72
C SER A 245 -24.83 -24.11 28.89
N THR A 246 -23.95 -23.96 27.94
CA THR A 246 -24.02 -22.94 26.90
C THR A 246 -24.46 -23.62 25.61
N SER A 247 -25.23 -22.90 24.78
CA SER A 247 -25.78 -23.46 23.54
C SER A 247 -24.70 -23.67 22.43
N SER A 248 -23.48 -23.25 22.61
CA SER A 248 -22.50 -23.26 21.52
C SER A 248 -21.06 -23.65 21.85
N VAL A 249 -20.50 -23.39 23.01
CA VAL A 249 -19.10 -23.74 23.31
C VAL A 249 -18.92 -24.04 24.79
N SER A 250 -18.21 -25.16 25.11
CA SER A 250 -17.74 -25.49 26.44
C SER A 250 -16.28 -25.00 26.58
N TYR A 251 -16.03 -24.00 27.41
CA TYR A 251 -14.70 -23.66 27.86
C TYR A 251 -14.44 -24.30 29.23
N THR A 252 -13.45 -25.18 29.28
CA THR A 252 -12.88 -25.67 30.53
C THR A 252 -11.64 -24.87 30.84
N HIS A 253 -11.66 -24.14 31.93
CA HIS A 253 -10.47 -23.55 32.55
C HIS A 253 -10.26 -24.19 33.91
#